data_af3b8278f4e10afd2460b09a3ec9e1d7
#
_entry.id   af3b8278f4e10afd2460b09a3ec9e1d7
#
_cell.length_a   1.000
_cell.length_b   1.000
_cell.length_c   1.000
_cell.angle_alpha   90.00
_cell.angle_beta   90.00
_cell.angle_gamma   90.00
#
_symmetry.space_group_name_H-M   'P 1'
#
loop_
_entity.id
_entity.type
_entity.pdbx_description
1 polymer ?
#
loop_
_entity_poly.entity_id
_entity_poly.type
_entity_poly.pdbx_seq_one_letter_code
_entity_poly.pdbx_strand_id
1 'polypeptide(L)'
;MAKQKQTVKLKEPVRIRFKQLSNGNQSIYLEYYTGDVIRKENYVGGKRKYEFLKLYLIPERTREDKAKNEATLALAKAIQSRRIVEVQNDAHGFQNTNKSRVNLLDYLENIGKQSAEQGSRNYARTVLNTVRALRLFRGDYIAFRDVDKEFLSEFTDYLRQMPKASKYGVLKTGGRLSNNSVVSYYGTLRTAINRAYKEGIITVNPTKEFDFASKVRQEPSRREYLTLDELKTLINTECRHEIVK
;
A
#
# COMPACT_ATOMS: atom_id res chain seq x y z
N MET A 1 -27.01 -31.52 -41.38
CA MET A 1 -25.62 -30.99 -41.32
C MET A 1 -25.34 -30.54 -39.91
N ALA A 2 -24.53 -31.29 -39.16
CA ALA A 2 -24.19 -30.97 -37.80
C ALA A 2 -23.12 -29.86 -37.79
N LYS A 3 -23.41 -28.72 -37.13
CA LYS A 3 -22.44 -27.63 -36.88
C LYS A 3 -21.35 -28.14 -35.96
N GLN A 4 -20.12 -28.25 -36.45
CA GLN A 4 -18.94 -28.48 -35.62
C GLN A 4 -18.81 -27.34 -34.60
N LYS A 5 -18.88 -27.66 -33.30
CA LYS A 5 -18.54 -26.76 -32.23
C LYS A 5 -17.04 -26.43 -32.33
N GLN A 6 -16.73 -25.22 -32.73
CA GLN A 6 -15.36 -24.71 -32.65
C GLN A 6 -14.97 -24.60 -31.15
N THR A 7 -14.13 -25.50 -30.71
CA THR A 7 -13.47 -25.39 -29.37
C THR A 7 -12.44 -24.26 -29.43
N VAL A 8 -12.84 -23.08 -28.98
CA VAL A 8 -11.91 -21.96 -28.80
C VAL A 8 -10.90 -22.36 -27.72
N LYS A 9 -9.65 -22.66 -28.12
CA LYS A 9 -8.54 -22.83 -27.15
C LYS A 9 -8.24 -21.49 -26.53
N LEU A 10 -8.75 -21.25 -25.31
CA LEU A 10 -8.38 -20.12 -24.50
C LEU A 10 -6.87 -20.18 -24.21
N LYS A 11 -6.14 -19.13 -24.57
CA LYS A 11 -4.72 -19.01 -24.24
C LYS A 11 -4.61 -18.78 -22.74
N GLU A 12 -4.02 -19.72 -22.01
CA GLU A 12 -3.75 -19.58 -20.59
C GLU A 12 -2.82 -18.40 -20.35
N PRO A 13 -3.20 -17.44 -19.47
CA PRO A 13 -2.41 -16.23 -19.20
C PRO A 13 -1.12 -16.53 -18.45
N VAL A 14 -1.02 -17.66 -17.75
CA VAL A 14 0.14 -18.12 -17.00
C VAL A 14 0.51 -19.54 -17.43
N ARG A 15 1.77 -19.76 -17.77
CA ARG A 15 2.24 -21.08 -18.24
C ARG A 15 3.41 -21.55 -17.39
N ILE A 16 3.44 -22.86 -17.09
CA ILE A 16 4.59 -23.53 -16.50
C ILE A 16 5.66 -23.74 -17.60
N ARG A 17 6.89 -23.40 -17.27
CA ARG A 17 8.07 -23.59 -18.09
C ARG A 17 9.19 -24.23 -17.30
N PHE A 18 10.08 -24.90 -18.01
CA PHE A 18 11.22 -25.61 -17.44
C PHE A 18 12.53 -25.03 -18.00
N LYS A 19 13.50 -24.84 -17.13
CA LYS A 19 14.86 -24.44 -17.49
C LYS A 19 15.82 -25.54 -17.07
N GLN A 20 16.55 -26.10 -18.02
CA GLN A 20 17.59 -27.07 -17.75
C GLN A 20 18.75 -26.42 -16.99
N LEU A 21 19.24 -27.08 -15.95
CA LEU A 21 20.39 -26.68 -15.17
C LEU A 21 21.59 -27.56 -15.47
N SER A 22 22.81 -27.08 -15.21
CA SER A 22 24.07 -27.79 -15.46
C SER A 22 24.22 -29.10 -14.66
N ASN A 23 23.52 -29.20 -13.52
CA ASN A 23 23.52 -30.40 -12.67
C ASN A 23 22.52 -31.48 -13.12
N GLY A 24 21.90 -31.35 -14.29
CA GLY A 24 20.90 -32.27 -14.83
C GLY A 24 19.47 -32.07 -14.30
N ASN A 25 19.26 -31.20 -13.33
CA ASN A 25 17.91 -30.86 -12.81
C ASN A 25 17.23 -29.86 -13.73
N GLN A 26 15.89 -29.77 -13.61
CA GLN A 26 15.10 -28.75 -14.30
C GLN A 26 14.48 -27.82 -13.27
N SER A 27 14.74 -26.50 -13.39
CA SER A 27 14.07 -25.47 -12.60
C SER A 27 12.72 -25.15 -13.20
N ILE A 28 11.69 -25.07 -12.36
CA ILE A 28 10.32 -24.72 -12.76
C ILE A 28 10.10 -23.22 -12.57
N TYR A 29 9.55 -22.57 -13.59
CA TYR A 29 9.15 -21.18 -13.52
C TYR A 29 7.81 -20.93 -14.22
N LEU A 30 7.13 -19.85 -13.85
CA LEU A 30 5.91 -19.37 -14.49
C LEU A 30 6.22 -18.26 -15.50
N GLU A 31 5.65 -18.37 -16.68
CA GLU A 31 5.68 -17.36 -17.73
C GLU A 31 4.32 -16.68 -17.81
N TYR A 32 4.29 -15.36 -17.57
CA TYR A 32 3.10 -14.53 -17.65
C TYR A 32 3.05 -13.82 -19.00
N TYR A 33 1.90 -13.83 -19.64
CA TYR A 33 1.62 -13.04 -20.82
C TYR A 33 0.83 -11.78 -20.41
N THR A 34 1.45 -10.60 -20.52
CA THR A 34 0.86 -9.34 -20.04
C THR A 34 0.00 -8.62 -21.09
N GLY A 35 -0.16 -9.18 -22.28
CA GLY A 35 -1.01 -8.59 -23.33
C GLY A 35 -0.40 -7.39 -24.07
N ASP A 36 0.59 -6.70 -23.48
CA ASP A 36 1.24 -5.55 -24.11
C ASP A 36 2.09 -5.97 -25.31
N VAL A 37 1.76 -5.44 -26.48
CA VAL A 37 2.52 -5.70 -27.71
C VAL A 37 3.63 -4.67 -27.83
N ILE A 38 4.89 -5.12 -27.69
CA ILE A 38 6.05 -4.30 -27.98
C ILE A 38 6.31 -4.40 -29.51
N ARG A 39 6.15 -3.28 -30.22
CA ARG A 39 6.54 -3.14 -31.61
C ARG A 39 7.94 -2.48 -31.67
N LYS A 40 8.94 -3.26 -32.03
CA LYS A 40 10.27 -2.77 -32.47
C LYS A 40 10.40 -3.07 -33.95
N GLU A 41 11.24 -2.31 -34.66
CA GLU A 41 11.37 -2.35 -36.14
C GLU A 41 11.44 -3.75 -36.76
N ASN A 42 11.92 -4.78 -36.06
CA ASN A 42 12.01 -6.18 -36.54
C ASN A 42 11.41 -7.21 -35.57
N TYR A 43 10.61 -6.79 -34.57
CA TYR A 43 10.05 -7.71 -33.57
C TYR A 43 8.68 -7.26 -33.09
N VAL A 44 7.69 -8.12 -33.29
CA VAL A 44 6.34 -7.99 -32.73
C VAL A 44 6.17 -9.11 -31.69
N GLY A 45 6.29 -8.76 -30.40
CA GLY A 45 6.15 -9.74 -29.31
C GLY A 45 5.47 -9.13 -28.10
N GLY A 46 4.72 -9.95 -27.38
CA GLY A 46 4.10 -9.54 -26.10
C GLY A 46 5.15 -9.47 -24.99
N LYS A 47 4.99 -8.48 -24.11
CA LYS A 47 5.81 -8.35 -22.90
C LYS A 47 5.57 -9.58 -22.01
N ARG A 48 6.64 -10.27 -21.61
CA ARG A 48 6.57 -11.45 -20.75
C ARG A 48 7.22 -11.17 -19.42
N LYS A 49 6.62 -11.67 -18.35
CA LYS A 49 7.18 -11.66 -17.00
C LYS A 49 7.44 -13.09 -16.57
N TYR A 50 8.50 -13.31 -15.82
CA TYR A 50 8.90 -14.63 -15.34
C TYR A 50 8.96 -14.65 -13.82
N GLU A 51 8.42 -15.72 -13.20
CA GLU A 51 8.46 -15.98 -11.75
C GLU A 51 9.10 -17.36 -11.53
N PHE A 52 10.26 -17.39 -10.91
CA PHE A 52 10.95 -18.64 -10.56
C PHE A 52 10.39 -19.19 -9.24
N LEU A 53 9.85 -20.42 -9.28
CA LEU A 53 9.18 -21.04 -8.13
C LEU A 53 10.17 -21.65 -7.12
N LYS A 54 11.46 -21.74 -7.46
CA LYS A 54 12.48 -22.47 -6.70
C LYS A 54 12.12 -23.96 -6.49
N LEU A 55 11.34 -24.52 -7.41
CA LEU A 55 11.00 -25.94 -7.50
C LEU A 55 11.85 -26.56 -8.58
N TYR A 56 12.33 -27.78 -8.32
CA TYR A 56 13.25 -28.47 -9.22
C TYR A 56 12.77 -29.89 -9.47
N LEU A 57 12.84 -30.34 -10.73
CA LEU A 57 12.69 -31.73 -11.10
C LEU A 57 14.09 -32.37 -11.19
N ILE A 58 14.20 -33.54 -10.63
CA ILE A 58 15.43 -34.33 -10.65
C ILE A 58 15.38 -35.39 -11.78
N PRO A 59 16.51 -35.84 -12.31
CA PRO A 59 16.54 -36.96 -13.28
C PRO A 59 15.88 -38.21 -12.68
N GLU A 60 14.91 -38.79 -13.38
CA GLU A 60 14.21 -39.99 -12.92
C GLU A 60 15.08 -41.25 -13.10
N ARG A 61 15.63 -41.72 -12.01
CA ARG A 61 16.42 -42.96 -11.97
C ARG A 61 15.71 -44.06 -11.20
N THR A 62 14.90 -43.68 -10.22
CA THR A 62 14.19 -44.60 -9.34
C THR A 62 12.67 -44.28 -9.34
N ARG A 63 11.87 -45.25 -8.86
CA ARG A 63 10.43 -45.03 -8.67
C ARG A 63 10.14 -43.90 -7.68
N GLU A 64 11.01 -43.71 -6.69
CA GLU A 64 10.92 -42.62 -5.71
C GLU A 64 11.20 -41.26 -6.34
N ASP A 65 12.17 -41.18 -7.25
CA ASP A 65 12.45 -39.92 -7.97
C ASP A 65 11.23 -39.48 -8.81
N LYS A 66 10.60 -40.45 -9.46
CA LYS A 66 9.36 -40.19 -10.22
C LYS A 66 8.24 -39.68 -9.31
N ALA A 67 8.01 -40.30 -8.15
CA ALA A 67 7.02 -39.86 -7.19
C ALA A 67 7.30 -38.44 -6.64
N LYS A 68 8.56 -38.10 -6.37
CA LYS A 68 8.98 -36.74 -5.98
C LYS A 68 8.72 -35.72 -7.08
N ASN A 69 9.04 -36.06 -8.32
CA ASN A 69 8.78 -35.20 -9.49
C ASN A 69 7.29 -34.97 -9.69
N GLU A 70 6.44 -36.00 -9.57
CA GLU A 70 5.00 -35.89 -9.65
C GLU A 70 4.43 -34.98 -8.58
N ALA A 71 4.87 -35.11 -7.32
CA ALA A 71 4.48 -34.22 -6.21
C ALA A 71 4.89 -32.76 -6.48
N THR A 72 6.12 -32.55 -6.97
CA THR A 72 6.64 -31.21 -7.32
C THR A 72 5.84 -30.58 -8.47
N LEU A 73 5.51 -31.36 -9.49
CA LEU A 73 4.65 -30.90 -10.60
C LEU A 73 3.22 -30.59 -10.15
N ALA A 74 2.65 -31.40 -9.25
CA ALA A 74 1.35 -31.13 -8.67
C ALA A 74 1.32 -29.80 -7.90
N LEU A 75 2.37 -29.54 -7.10
CA LEU A 75 2.54 -28.26 -6.42
C LEU A 75 2.69 -27.09 -7.39
N ALA A 76 3.50 -27.24 -8.43
CA ALA A 76 3.67 -26.21 -9.46
C ALA A 76 2.35 -25.90 -10.20
N LYS A 77 1.54 -26.90 -10.50
CA LYS A 77 0.19 -26.73 -11.09
C LYS A 77 -0.78 -26.04 -10.15
N ALA A 78 -0.75 -26.34 -8.85
CA ALA A 78 -1.56 -25.66 -7.84
C ALA A 78 -1.19 -24.17 -7.76
N ILE A 79 0.10 -23.82 -7.78
CA ILE A 79 0.58 -22.45 -7.81
C ILE A 79 0.15 -21.75 -9.11
N GLN A 80 0.29 -22.41 -10.27
CA GLN A 80 -0.15 -21.89 -11.56
C GLN A 80 -1.65 -21.55 -11.54
N SER A 81 -2.49 -22.47 -11.07
CA SER A 81 -3.95 -22.26 -11.00
C SER A 81 -4.31 -21.05 -10.13
N ARG A 82 -3.64 -20.88 -8.98
CA ARG A 82 -3.79 -19.71 -8.13
C ARG A 82 -3.38 -18.42 -8.85
N ARG A 83 -2.27 -18.43 -9.56
CA ARG A 83 -1.79 -17.27 -10.32
C ARG A 83 -2.70 -16.92 -11.51
N ILE A 84 -3.29 -17.91 -12.18
CA ILE A 84 -4.28 -17.68 -13.23
C ILE A 84 -5.48 -16.92 -12.67
N VAL A 85 -6.01 -17.35 -11.51
CA VAL A 85 -7.13 -16.67 -10.84
C VAL A 85 -6.74 -15.24 -10.44
N GLU A 86 -5.53 -15.03 -9.90
CA GLU A 86 -5.03 -13.70 -9.55
C GLU A 86 -4.95 -12.78 -10.79
N VAL A 87 -4.38 -13.26 -11.90
CA VAL A 87 -4.26 -12.49 -13.16
C VAL A 87 -5.64 -12.21 -13.80
N GLN A 88 -6.56 -13.17 -13.76
CA GLN A 88 -7.92 -12.98 -14.26
C GLN A 88 -8.70 -11.99 -13.39
N ASN A 89 -8.54 -12.06 -12.07
CA ASN A 89 -9.15 -11.09 -11.16
C ASN A 89 -8.64 -9.67 -11.41
N ASP A 90 -7.33 -9.50 -11.63
CA ASP A 90 -6.74 -8.20 -11.98
C ASP A 90 -7.22 -7.72 -13.36
N ALA A 91 -7.30 -8.60 -14.37
CA ALA A 91 -7.74 -8.27 -15.72
C ALA A 91 -9.23 -7.89 -15.81
N HIS A 92 -10.06 -8.43 -14.93
CA HIS A 92 -11.51 -8.17 -14.88
C HIS A 92 -11.89 -7.18 -13.75
N GLY A 93 -10.92 -6.56 -13.08
CA GLY A 93 -11.18 -5.65 -11.95
C GLY A 93 -11.78 -6.37 -10.73
N PHE A 94 -11.80 -7.69 -10.71
CA PHE A 94 -12.12 -8.49 -9.54
C PHE A 94 -10.91 -8.49 -8.60
N GLN A 95 -10.58 -7.30 -8.08
CA GLN A 95 -9.74 -7.22 -6.89
C GLN A 95 -10.35 -8.14 -5.84
N ASN A 96 -9.51 -8.73 -5.02
CA ASN A 96 -9.92 -9.60 -3.90
C ASN A 96 -10.98 -8.83 -3.07
N THR A 97 -12.24 -8.97 -3.47
CA THR A 97 -13.35 -8.07 -3.15
C THR A 97 -13.60 -7.96 -1.64
N ASN A 98 -13.18 -8.98 -0.89
CA ASN A 98 -13.28 -8.95 0.58
C ASN A 98 -12.16 -8.12 1.23
N LYS A 99 -10.94 -8.15 0.70
CA LYS A 99 -9.83 -7.35 1.26
C LYS A 99 -9.90 -5.88 0.88
N SER A 100 -10.28 -5.55 -0.34
CA SER A 100 -10.40 -4.16 -0.79
C SER A 100 -11.60 -3.41 -0.19
N ARG A 101 -12.56 -4.12 0.41
CA ARG A 101 -13.69 -3.55 1.18
C ARG A 101 -13.33 -3.21 2.62
N VAL A 102 -12.12 -3.50 3.07
CA VAL A 102 -11.67 -3.09 4.42
C VAL A 102 -11.81 -1.57 4.55
N ASN A 103 -12.44 -1.13 5.63
CA ASN A 103 -12.58 0.29 5.92
C ASN A 103 -11.22 0.89 6.31
N LEU A 104 -10.79 1.90 5.59
CA LEU A 104 -9.55 2.63 5.86
C LEU A 104 -9.51 3.22 7.27
N LEU A 105 -10.67 3.71 7.78
CA LEU A 105 -10.74 4.34 9.10
C LEU A 105 -10.47 3.31 10.21
N ASP A 106 -11.11 2.13 10.15
CA ASP A 106 -10.89 1.05 11.11
C ASP A 106 -9.45 0.56 11.08
N TYR A 107 -8.87 0.48 9.89
CA TYR A 107 -7.48 0.10 9.70
C TYR A 107 -6.52 1.10 10.35
N LEU A 108 -6.75 2.40 10.15
CA LEU A 108 -5.98 3.47 10.80
C LEU A 108 -6.16 3.46 12.31
N GLU A 109 -7.39 3.29 12.81
CA GLU A 109 -7.64 3.19 14.25
C GLU A 109 -6.87 2.02 14.90
N ASN A 110 -6.82 0.88 14.22
CA ASN A 110 -6.02 -0.26 14.68
C ASN A 110 -4.52 0.06 14.72
N ILE A 111 -3.98 0.76 13.71
CA ILE A 111 -2.59 1.26 13.74
C ILE A 111 -2.38 2.18 14.94
N GLY A 112 -3.31 3.09 15.20
CA GLY A 112 -3.27 4.02 16.33
C GLY A 112 -3.23 3.28 17.68
N LYS A 113 -4.08 2.27 17.88
CA LYS A 113 -4.11 1.42 19.08
C LYS A 113 -2.78 0.69 19.29
N GLN A 114 -2.29 0.00 18.25
CA GLN A 114 -0.99 -0.70 18.30
C GLN A 114 0.16 0.24 18.64
N SER A 115 0.16 1.46 18.06
CA SER A 115 1.21 2.45 18.33
C SER A 115 1.15 2.99 19.75
N ALA A 116 -0.04 3.14 20.33
CA ALA A 116 -0.21 3.55 21.72
C ALA A 116 0.30 2.47 22.69
N GLU A 117 0.00 1.20 22.43
CA GLU A 117 0.49 0.05 23.20
C GLU A 117 2.02 -0.07 23.16
N GLN A 118 2.64 0.27 22.02
CA GLN A 118 4.09 0.32 21.83
C GLN A 118 4.75 1.59 22.42
N GLY A 119 4.00 2.43 23.14
CA GLY A 119 4.51 3.64 23.79
C GLY A 119 4.57 4.88 22.90
N SER A 120 4.23 4.80 21.62
CA SER A 120 4.27 5.92 20.67
C SER A 120 3.00 6.78 20.74
N ARG A 121 2.70 7.35 21.93
CA ARG A 121 1.46 8.10 22.18
C ARG A 121 1.26 9.30 21.25
N ASN A 122 2.33 10.02 20.89
CA ASN A 122 2.23 11.17 19.99
C ASN A 122 1.84 10.77 18.57
N TYR A 123 2.39 9.66 18.06
CA TYR A 123 2.01 9.12 16.76
C TYR A 123 0.56 8.61 16.78
N ALA A 124 0.17 7.88 17.82
CA ALA A 124 -1.24 7.43 17.98
C ALA A 124 -2.22 8.61 17.95
N ARG A 125 -1.88 9.74 18.61
CA ARG A 125 -2.68 10.97 18.54
C ARG A 125 -2.79 11.53 17.11
N THR A 126 -1.67 11.53 16.38
CA THR A 126 -1.66 12.00 14.97
C THR A 126 -2.55 11.10 14.10
N VAL A 127 -2.49 9.78 14.29
CA VAL A 127 -3.37 8.82 13.60
C VAL A 127 -4.83 9.12 13.88
N LEU A 128 -5.23 9.29 15.14
CA LEU A 128 -6.61 9.61 15.51
C LEU A 128 -7.09 10.94 14.92
N ASN A 129 -6.23 11.96 14.86
CA ASN A 129 -6.55 13.23 14.22
C ASN A 129 -6.72 13.06 12.70
N THR A 130 -5.91 12.22 12.06
CA THR A 130 -6.05 11.88 10.64
C THR A 130 -7.37 11.14 10.38
N VAL A 131 -7.76 10.18 11.22
CA VAL A 131 -9.04 9.49 11.16
C VAL A 131 -10.20 10.48 11.28
N ARG A 132 -10.13 11.41 12.24
CA ARG A 132 -11.15 12.46 12.40
C ARG A 132 -11.27 13.34 11.16
N ALA A 133 -10.15 13.73 10.56
CA ALA A 133 -10.14 14.52 9.34
C ALA A 133 -10.76 13.76 8.16
N LEU A 134 -10.43 12.48 7.98
CA LEU A 134 -11.00 11.61 6.95
C LEU A 134 -12.50 11.40 7.14
N ARG A 135 -12.94 11.20 8.40
CA ARG A 135 -14.37 11.06 8.75
C ARG A 135 -15.17 12.31 8.40
N LEU A 136 -14.62 13.49 8.64
CA LEU A 136 -15.24 14.75 8.27
C LEU A 136 -15.23 14.96 6.74
N PHE A 137 -14.25 14.41 6.03
CA PHE A 137 -14.12 14.54 4.59
C PHE A 137 -15.08 13.63 3.81
N ARG A 138 -15.19 12.34 4.16
CA ARG A 138 -15.94 11.34 3.39
C ARG A 138 -16.89 10.47 4.22
N GLY A 139 -17.06 10.76 5.52
CA GLY A 139 -17.93 9.99 6.42
C GLY A 139 -17.25 8.81 7.09
N ASP A 140 -18.04 7.92 7.70
CA ASP A 140 -17.56 6.86 8.58
C ASP A 140 -17.03 5.61 7.86
N TYR A 141 -17.21 5.53 6.55
CA TYR A 141 -16.77 4.39 5.76
C TYR A 141 -16.06 4.84 4.49
N ILE A 142 -14.80 4.44 4.36
CA ILE A 142 -13.96 4.67 3.19
C ILE A 142 -13.31 3.32 2.85
N ALA A 143 -13.73 2.69 1.76
CA ALA A 143 -13.11 1.44 1.33
C ALA A 143 -11.73 1.72 0.71
N PHE A 144 -10.75 0.84 0.94
CA PHE A 144 -9.41 1.00 0.34
C PHE A 144 -9.43 1.07 -1.19
N ARG A 145 -10.40 0.45 -1.85
CA ARG A 145 -10.55 0.50 -3.31
C ARG A 145 -10.90 1.90 -3.84
N ASP A 146 -11.50 2.74 -2.97
CA ASP A 146 -11.94 4.09 -3.33
C ASP A 146 -10.83 5.13 -3.06
N VAL A 147 -9.67 4.67 -2.56
CA VAL A 147 -8.49 5.50 -2.29
C VAL A 147 -7.57 5.47 -3.50
N ASP A 148 -7.83 6.35 -4.44
CA ASP A 148 -7.05 6.57 -5.65
C ASP A 148 -6.24 7.88 -5.58
N LYS A 149 -5.59 8.25 -6.68
CA LYS A 149 -4.83 9.50 -6.82
C LYS A 149 -5.72 10.73 -6.63
N GLU A 150 -6.95 10.68 -7.13
CA GLU A 150 -7.92 11.78 -7.07
C GLU A 150 -8.37 11.98 -5.63
N PHE A 151 -8.68 10.89 -4.91
CA PHE A 151 -8.99 10.94 -3.48
C PHE A 151 -7.85 11.60 -2.67
N LEU A 152 -6.59 11.24 -2.93
CA LEU A 152 -5.44 11.82 -2.24
C LEU A 152 -5.29 13.31 -2.53
N SER A 153 -5.57 13.73 -3.76
CA SER A 153 -5.58 15.12 -4.18
C SER A 153 -6.66 15.92 -3.45
N GLU A 154 -7.91 15.45 -3.51
CA GLU A 154 -9.07 16.09 -2.86
C GLU A 154 -8.92 16.16 -1.34
N PHE A 155 -8.43 15.08 -0.71
CA PHE A 155 -8.19 15.08 0.72
C PHE A 155 -7.08 16.08 1.11
N THR A 156 -6.04 16.21 0.30
CA THR A 156 -4.99 17.22 0.53
C THR A 156 -5.55 18.64 0.45
N ASP A 157 -6.40 18.92 -0.55
CA ASP A 157 -7.02 20.22 -0.71
C ASP A 157 -8.02 20.51 0.42
N TYR A 158 -8.77 19.50 0.88
CA TYR A 158 -9.63 19.59 2.06
C TYR A 158 -8.82 19.94 3.33
N LEU A 159 -7.70 19.26 3.58
CA LEU A 159 -6.84 19.54 4.73
C LEU A 159 -6.30 20.97 4.73
N ARG A 160 -5.97 21.54 3.56
CA ARG A 160 -5.50 22.93 3.42
C ARG A 160 -6.57 23.95 3.78
N GLN A 161 -7.84 23.60 3.64
CA GLN A 161 -8.98 24.46 3.96
C GLN A 161 -9.51 24.20 5.38
N MET A 162 -9.16 23.08 6.00
CA MET A 162 -9.66 22.65 7.29
C MET A 162 -9.28 23.65 8.40
N PRO A 163 -10.24 24.11 9.21
CA PRO A 163 -9.95 25.00 10.34
C PRO A 163 -9.17 24.26 11.45
N LYS A 164 -8.35 25.00 12.19
CA LYS A 164 -7.69 24.47 13.39
C LYS A 164 -8.73 24.16 14.47
N ALA A 165 -8.76 22.92 14.95
CA ALA A 165 -9.53 22.57 16.13
C ALA A 165 -8.86 23.14 17.39
N SER A 166 -9.63 23.79 18.25
CA SER A 166 -9.17 24.20 19.57
C SER A 166 -9.00 22.97 20.48
N LYS A 167 -8.08 23.05 21.46
CA LYS A 167 -7.92 22.03 22.52
C LYS A 167 -9.23 21.72 23.27
N TYR A 168 -10.18 22.63 23.26
CA TYR A 168 -11.48 22.53 23.94
C TYR A 168 -12.65 22.30 23.01
N GLY A 169 -12.41 21.86 21.75
CA GLY A 169 -13.50 21.57 20.80
C GLY A 169 -14.20 22.80 20.19
N VAL A 170 -13.91 23.99 20.68
CA VAL A 170 -14.40 25.23 20.11
C VAL A 170 -13.48 25.67 18.99
N LEU A 171 -14.01 25.78 17.78
CA LEU A 171 -13.30 26.39 16.64
C LEU A 171 -12.96 27.83 17.00
N LYS A 172 -11.71 28.11 17.33
CA LYS A 172 -11.26 29.51 17.40
C LYS A 172 -11.29 30.04 15.98
N THR A 173 -12.09 31.05 15.77
CA THR A 173 -12.24 31.78 14.52
C THR A 173 -10.90 32.11 13.90
N GLY A 174 -10.68 31.66 12.66
CA GLY A 174 -9.75 32.26 11.73
C GLY A 174 -8.45 31.56 11.41
N GLY A 175 -8.17 30.34 11.90
CA GLY A 175 -6.91 29.65 11.55
C GLY A 175 -7.13 28.37 10.72
N ARG A 176 -6.52 28.27 9.54
CA ARG A 176 -6.39 27.01 8.79
C ARG A 176 -5.29 26.14 9.39
N LEU A 177 -5.32 24.84 9.07
CA LEU A 177 -4.19 23.96 9.42
C LEU A 177 -2.89 24.49 8.81
N SER A 178 -1.81 24.43 9.60
CA SER A 178 -0.47 24.76 9.08
C SER A 178 -0.05 23.71 8.04
N ASN A 179 0.82 24.10 7.09
CA ASN A 179 1.37 23.18 6.11
C ASN A 179 2.02 21.97 6.78
N ASN A 180 2.72 22.14 7.89
CA ASN A 180 3.33 21.04 8.65
C ASN A 180 2.29 20.06 9.22
N SER A 181 1.11 20.55 9.62
CA SER A 181 0.01 19.67 10.05
C SER A 181 -0.57 18.89 8.87
N VAL A 182 -0.74 19.53 7.71
CA VAL A 182 -1.19 18.86 6.48
C VAL A 182 -0.21 17.77 6.06
N VAL A 183 1.10 18.07 6.07
CA VAL A 183 2.18 17.10 5.80
C VAL A 183 2.09 15.92 6.77
N SER A 184 1.87 16.16 8.06
CA SER A 184 1.77 15.13 9.09
C SER A 184 0.56 14.21 8.86
N TYR A 185 -0.62 14.76 8.57
CA TYR A 185 -1.84 13.97 8.31
C TYR A 185 -1.73 13.16 7.04
N TYR A 186 -1.24 13.76 5.95
CA TYR A 186 -0.99 13.04 4.72
C TYR A 186 0.08 11.94 4.90
N GLY A 187 1.17 12.24 5.61
CA GLY A 187 2.23 11.28 5.91
C GLY A 187 1.70 10.04 6.66
N THR A 188 0.78 10.25 7.61
CA THR A 188 0.11 9.16 8.33
C THR A 188 -0.75 8.31 7.39
N LEU A 189 -1.55 8.94 6.53
CA LEU A 189 -2.36 8.25 5.51
C LEU A 189 -1.47 7.47 4.54
N ARG A 190 -0.40 8.08 4.03
CA ARG A 190 0.58 7.44 3.15
C ARG A 190 1.21 6.21 3.80
N THR A 191 1.56 6.28 5.07
CA THR A 191 2.13 5.16 5.82
C THR A 191 1.14 4.01 5.93
N ALA A 192 -0.13 4.29 6.21
CA ALA A 192 -1.19 3.28 6.26
C ALA A 192 -1.43 2.62 4.88
N ILE A 193 -1.48 3.40 3.79
CA ILE A 193 -1.63 2.88 2.43
C ILE A 193 -0.43 2.00 2.03
N ASN A 194 0.80 2.43 2.34
CA ASN A 194 2.00 1.65 2.07
C ASN A 194 2.00 0.32 2.85
N ARG A 195 1.52 0.32 4.10
CA ARG A 195 1.38 -0.87 4.91
C ARG A 195 0.31 -1.80 4.35
N ALA A 196 -0.86 -1.28 3.98
CA ALA A 196 -1.94 -2.03 3.34
C ALA A 196 -1.50 -2.66 2.00
N TYR A 197 -0.66 -1.97 1.23
CA TYR A 197 -0.07 -2.51 0.00
C TYR A 197 0.88 -3.68 0.31
N LYS A 198 1.74 -3.57 1.33
CA LYS A 198 2.63 -4.65 1.75
C LYS A 198 1.87 -5.87 2.29
N GLU A 199 0.75 -5.66 2.97
CA GLU A 199 -0.13 -6.71 3.50
C GLU A 199 -1.05 -7.32 2.43
N GLY A 200 -1.01 -6.81 1.18
CA GLY A 200 -1.82 -7.30 0.06
C GLY A 200 -3.32 -6.99 0.20
N ILE A 201 -3.68 -5.95 0.96
CA ILE A 201 -5.04 -5.42 1.04
C ILE A 201 -5.38 -4.68 -0.25
N ILE A 202 -4.44 -3.91 -0.78
CA ILE A 202 -4.52 -3.25 -2.07
C ILE A 202 -3.43 -3.78 -3.01
N THR A 203 -3.72 -3.84 -4.30
CA THR A 203 -2.80 -4.33 -5.34
C THR A 203 -2.00 -3.20 -5.99
N VAL A 204 -2.56 -2.01 -6.02
CA VAL A 204 -1.94 -0.79 -6.56
C VAL A 204 -1.76 0.21 -5.42
N ASN A 205 -0.62 0.88 -5.39
CA ASN A 205 -0.34 1.90 -4.38
C ASN A 205 -0.51 3.31 -4.98
N PRO A 206 -1.61 4.02 -4.70
CA PRO A 206 -1.91 5.32 -5.29
C PRO A 206 -0.94 6.42 -4.85
N THR A 207 -0.24 6.24 -3.73
CA THR A 207 0.73 7.24 -3.24
C THR A 207 1.99 7.34 -4.09
N LYS A 208 2.24 6.38 -4.98
CA LYS A 208 3.38 6.42 -5.91
C LYS A 208 3.10 7.30 -7.13
N GLU A 209 1.85 7.48 -7.48
CA GLU A 209 1.40 8.27 -8.62
C GLU A 209 1.03 9.71 -8.24
N PHE A 210 0.87 9.97 -6.94
CA PHE A 210 0.49 11.27 -6.42
C PHE A 210 1.71 12.05 -5.94
N ASP A 211 2.01 13.17 -6.61
CA ASP A 211 3.05 14.10 -6.20
C ASP A 211 2.52 15.09 -5.14
N PHE A 212 2.62 14.69 -3.88
CA PHE A 212 2.22 15.52 -2.74
C PHE A 212 3.09 16.77 -2.59
N ALA A 213 4.38 16.69 -2.91
CA ALA A 213 5.34 17.78 -2.70
C ALA A 213 5.04 18.99 -3.60
N SER A 214 4.42 18.77 -4.77
CA SER A 214 3.96 19.86 -5.64
C SER A 214 2.82 20.68 -5.03
N LYS A 215 1.99 20.06 -4.18
CA LYS A 215 0.82 20.71 -3.55
C LYS A 215 1.12 21.36 -2.20
N VAL A 216 1.97 20.76 -1.39
CA VAL A 216 2.25 21.21 -0.02
C VAL A 216 3.74 21.15 0.27
N ARG A 217 4.33 22.30 0.56
CA ARG A 217 5.72 22.38 1.02
C ARG A 217 5.76 22.41 2.54
N GLN A 218 6.65 21.63 3.11
CA GLN A 218 6.95 21.68 4.53
C GLN A 218 7.66 22.98 4.84
N GLU A 219 7.17 23.70 5.85
CA GLU A 219 7.81 24.91 6.32
C GLU A 219 8.90 24.57 7.32
N PRO A 220 10.06 25.25 7.27
CA PRO A 220 11.09 25.07 8.27
C PRO A 220 10.56 25.44 9.63
N SER A 221 10.86 24.63 10.63
CA SER A 221 10.51 24.95 12.02
C SER A 221 11.39 26.11 12.51
N ARG A 222 10.78 27.25 12.78
CA ARG A 222 11.47 28.35 13.49
C ARG A 222 11.56 27.95 14.95
N ARG A 223 12.75 27.62 15.38
CA ARG A 223 13.05 27.41 16.79
C ARG A 223 13.68 28.70 17.32
N GLU A 224 13.00 29.35 18.23
CA GLU A 224 13.53 30.46 18.98
C GLU A 224 14.10 29.87 20.27
N TYR A 225 15.31 30.26 20.61
CA TYR A 225 15.98 29.85 21.82
C TYR A 225 16.13 31.07 22.70
N LEU A 226 15.94 30.91 24.02
CA LEU A 226 16.24 31.94 24.96
C LEU A 226 17.77 32.18 24.97
N THR A 227 18.15 33.43 24.96
CA THR A 227 19.53 33.83 25.26
C THR A 227 19.88 33.49 26.72
N LEU A 228 21.16 33.43 27.06
CA LEU A 228 21.58 33.16 28.43
C LEU A 228 21.02 34.17 29.42
N ASP A 229 20.89 35.44 29.02
CA ASP A 229 20.36 36.49 29.89
C ASP A 229 18.85 36.40 30.06
N GLU A 230 18.11 36.06 29.00
CA GLU A 230 16.67 35.76 29.08
C GLU A 230 16.42 34.52 29.96
N LEU A 231 17.28 33.49 29.86
CA LEU A 231 17.18 32.29 30.69
C LEU A 231 17.43 32.61 32.15
N LYS A 232 18.46 33.45 32.46
CA LYS A 232 18.75 33.93 33.85
C LYS A 232 17.57 34.72 34.38
N THR A 233 17.00 35.61 33.56
CA THR A 233 15.83 36.41 33.95
C THR A 233 14.63 35.49 34.24
N LEU A 234 14.40 34.48 33.42
CA LEU A 234 13.32 33.52 33.62
C LEU A 234 13.49 32.71 34.91
N ILE A 235 14.71 32.25 35.20
CA ILE A 235 15.03 31.49 36.43
C ILE A 235 14.84 32.36 37.69
N ASN A 236 15.19 33.63 37.64
CA ASN A 236 15.09 34.56 38.76
C ASN A 236 13.69 35.21 38.88
N THR A 237 12.79 34.98 37.94
CA THR A 237 11.43 35.54 38.02
C THR A 237 10.55 34.68 38.93
N GLU A 238 9.92 35.33 39.90
CA GLU A 238 9.00 34.66 40.81
C GLU A 238 7.79 34.07 40.07
N CYS A 239 7.60 32.75 40.16
CA CYS A 239 6.51 32.09 39.55
C CYS A 239 5.22 32.23 40.39
N ARG A 240 4.18 32.83 39.84
CA ARG A 240 2.87 33.01 40.51
C ARG A 240 2.05 31.69 40.63
N HIS A 241 2.42 30.64 39.94
CA HIS A 241 1.75 29.36 40.00
C HIS A 241 2.57 28.30 40.72
N GLU A 242 2.06 27.76 41.82
CA GLU A 242 2.72 26.73 42.63
C GLU A 242 3.04 25.44 41.86
N ILE A 243 2.32 25.14 40.76
CA ILE A 243 2.49 23.93 39.92
C ILE A 243 3.76 24.01 39.03
N VAL A 244 4.41 25.17 38.95
CA VAL A 244 5.59 25.41 38.07
C VAL A 244 6.88 25.70 38.87
N LYS A 245 6.82 25.62 40.18
CA LYS A 245 7.98 25.73 41.07
C LYS A 245 8.87 24.51 41.06
#